data_16605127659d3cb9031dbf9ed8a5bc48
#
_entry.id   16605127659d3cb9031dbf9ed8a5bc48
#
_cell.length_a   1.000
_cell.length_b   1.000
_cell.length_c   1.000
_cell.angle_alpha   90.00
_cell.angle_beta   90.00
_cell.angle_gamma   90.00
#
_symmetry.space_group_name_H-M   'P 1'
#
loop_
_entity.id
_entity.type
_entity.pdbx_description
1 polymer ?
#
loop_
_entity_poly.entity_id
_entity_poly.type
_entity_poly.pdbx_seq_one_letter_code
_entity_poly.pdbx_strand_id
1 'polypeptide(L)'
;NGYFDLLLGYKWELTKSPAGAHIWHAVDQKQEDLAPDVEDSSIKVPTMMTTADIALITDSNYKKISEDFHKNPEKFSDAFARAWFKLLHRDMGPKVRYLGPEVPKENLIWQDPIPQGNSNYDVDLIKNEIKQTSLSAQDMIETAWASASTFRISDMRGGANGARIRLEPQKNWEANKPEQLARVLDILEPISSKNDISLADTIVLAGNVGLEKITNLDVPFSPGRGDASQEETDIESFEVLEPNADGFRNFQKGEYTVSP
;
A
#
# COMPACT_ATOMS: atom_id res chain seq x y z
N ASN A 1 -2.44 -23.24 -22.35
CA ASN A 1 -1.96 -23.90 -21.11
C ASN A 1 -0.59 -24.60 -21.22
N GLY A 2 0.15 -24.42 -22.31
CA GLY A 2 1.38 -25.19 -22.59
C GLY A 2 2.39 -25.25 -21.44
N TYR A 3 2.52 -24.19 -20.64
CA TYR A 3 3.42 -24.19 -19.47
C TYR A 3 3.00 -25.24 -18.41
N PHE A 4 1.72 -25.25 -18.03
CA PHE A 4 1.24 -26.24 -17.04
C PHE A 4 1.13 -27.63 -17.61
N ASP A 5 0.86 -27.80 -18.91
CA ASP A 5 0.88 -29.10 -19.59
C ASP A 5 2.28 -29.71 -19.47
N LEU A 6 3.34 -28.93 -19.68
CA LEU A 6 4.72 -29.40 -19.51
C LEU A 6 5.06 -29.64 -18.05
N LEU A 7 4.86 -28.63 -17.19
CA LEU A 7 5.26 -28.68 -15.78
C LEU A 7 4.65 -29.84 -15.01
N LEU A 8 3.35 -30.10 -15.22
CA LEU A 8 2.60 -31.17 -14.55
C LEU A 8 2.63 -32.50 -15.30
N GLY A 9 2.93 -32.46 -16.61
CA GLY A 9 2.87 -33.64 -17.49
C GLY A 9 4.12 -34.50 -17.48
N TYR A 10 5.25 -33.97 -17.00
CA TYR A 10 6.53 -34.65 -17.02
C TYR A 10 7.09 -34.91 -15.62
N LYS A 11 7.97 -35.91 -15.53
CA LYS A 11 8.90 -36.07 -14.43
C LYS A 11 10.16 -35.27 -14.74
N TRP A 12 10.68 -34.56 -13.76
CA TRP A 12 11.81 -33.63 -13.92
C TRP A 12 13.04 -34.14 -13.19
N GLU A 13 14.20 -34.08 -13.85
CA GLU A 13 15.48 -34.45 -13.26
C GLU A 13 16.45 -33.27 -13.27
N LEU A 14 17.14 -33.07 -12.12
CA LEU A 14 18.11 -32.00 -11.92
C LEU A 14 19.38 -32.26 -12.72
N THR A 15 19.82 -31.27 -13.47
CA THR A 15 21.09 -31.27 -14.19
C THR A 15 21.77 -29.90 -14.11
N LYS A 16 22.88 -29.72 -14.85
CA LYS A 16 23.56 -28.45 -14.95
C LYS A 16 23.59 -27.96 -16.39
N SER A 17 23.36 -26.65 -16.55
CA SER A 17 23.61 -25.96 -17.81
C SER A 17 25.10 -25.94 -18.16
N PRO A 18 25.49 -25.62 -19.41
CA PRO A 18 26.88 -25.42 -19.78
C PRO A 18 27.62 -24.37 -18.91
N ALA A 19 26.89 -23.39 -18.40
CA ALA A 19 27.42 -22.36 -17.49
C ALA A 19 27.43 -22.79 -16.00
N GLY A 20 27.03 -24.05 -15.69
CA GLY A 20 27.05 -24.61 -14.33
C GLY A 20 25.81 -24.29 -13.48
N ALA A 21 24.80 -23.59 -14.00
CA ALA A 21 23.56 -23.32 -13.27
C ALA A 21 22.70 -24.60 -13.16
N HIS A 22 21.97 -24.71 -12.05
CA HIS A 22 21.01 -25.80 -11.87
C HIS A 22 19.78 -25.57 -12.78
N ILE A 23 19.48 -26.58 -13.59
CA ILE A 23 18.29 -26.65 -14.46
C ILE A 23 17.65 -28.04 -14.35
N TRP A 24 16.41 -28.13 -14.75
CA TRP A 24 15.65 -29.39 -14.71
C TRP A 24 15.18 -29.75 -16.11
N HIS A 25 15.44 -31.00 -16.53
CA HIS A 25 15.03 -31.52 -17.80
C HIS A 25 13.88 -32.52 -17.62
N ALA A 26 12.96 -32.53 -18.58
CA ALA A 26 11.89 -33.49 -18.62
C ALA A 26 12.46 -34.88 -19.00
N VAL A 27 12.03 -35.91 -18.26
CA VAL A 27 12.36 -37.31 -18.57
C VAL A 27 11.45 -37.79 -19.71
N ASP A 28 12.07 -38.43 -20.73
CA ASP A 28 11.35 -38.99 -21.88
C ASP A 28 10.44 -37.98 -22.59
N GLN A 29 10.92 -36.76 -22.79
CA GLN A 29 10.16 -35.66 -23.42
C GLN A 29 9.77 -36.06 -24.86
N LYS A 30 8.48 -35.87 -25.20
CA LYS A 30 7.95 -36.15 -26.53
C LYS A 30 8.46 -35.12 -27.53
N GLN A 31 8.60 -35.53 -28.80
CA GLN A 31 9.06 -34.68 -29.90
C GLN A 31 8.20 -33.43 -30.11
N GLU A 32 6.87 -33.58 -29.91
CA GLU A 32 5.91 -32.47 -30.03
C GLU A 32 6.10 -31.37 -28.99
N ASP A 33 6.68 -31.70 -27.84
CA ASP A 33 6.90 -30.80 -26.71
C ASP A 33 8.31 -30.18 -26.69
N LEU A 34 9.16 -30.49 -27.66
CA LEU A 34 10.45 -29.86 -27.82
C LEU A 34 10.28 -28.42 -28.29
N ALA A 35 11.09 -27.52 -27.72
CA ALA A 35 11.12 -26.12 -28.08
C ALA A 35 12.00 -25.87 -29.33
N PRO A 36 11.74 -24.85 -30.14
CA PRO A 36 12.69 -24.40 -31.14
C PRO A 36 13.93 -23.83 -30.45
N ASP A 37 15.10 -24.07 -31.04
CA ASP A 37 16.34 -23.43 -30.60
C ASP A 37 16.27 -21.92 -30.83
N VAL A 38 16.96 -21.14 -29.97
CA VAL A 38 16.92 -19.67 -30.00
C VAL A 38 17.64 -19.10 -31.22
N GLU A 39 18.73 -19.75 -31.65
CA GLU A 39 19.54 -19.28 -32.79
C GLU A 39 19.03 -19.87 -34.12
N ASP A 40 18.59 -21.12 -34.11
CA ASP A 40 18.07 -21.81 -35.30
C ASP A 40 16.75 -22.52 -34.99
N SER A 41 15.63 -21.90 -35.34
CA SER A 41 14.29 -22.44 -35.11
C SER A 41 13.96 -23.78 -35.82
N SER A 42 14.81 -24.21 -36.78
CA SER A 42 14.70 -25.53 -37.43
C SER A 42 15.19 -26.67 -36.52
N ILE A 43 16.02 -26.36 -35.54
CA ILE A 43 16.53 -27.28 -34.54
C ILE A 43 15.52 -27.36 -33.38
N LYS A 44 15.26 -28.58 -32.89
CA LYS A 44 14.41 -28.80 -31.71
C LYS A 44 15.28 -29.19 -30.51
N VAL A 45 15.05 -28.50 -29.40
CA VAL A 45 15.80 -28.68 -28.15
C VAL A 45 14.84 -29.05 -27.01
N PRO A 46 15.30 -29.81 -26.01
CA PRO A 46 14.48 -30.08 -24.80
C PRO A 46 14.09 -28.82 -24.10
N THR A 47 12.84 -28.79 -23.59
CA THR A 47 12.41 -27.74 -22.67
C THR A 47 13.09 -27.94 -21.31
N MET A 48 13.30 -26.85 -20.59
CA MET A 48 13.88 -26.89 -19.25
C MET A 48 13.03 -26.07 -18.27
N MET A 49 13.13 -26.46 -17.00
CA MET A 49 12.53 -25.72 -15.88
C MET A 49 13.65 -25.26 -14.93
N THR A 50 13.39 -24.16 -14.25
CA THR A 50 14.23 -23.69 -13.14
C THR A 50 13.82 -24.36 -11.84
N THR A 51 14.64 -24.24 -10.81
CA THR A 51 14.27 -24.72 -9.46
C THR A 51 13.02 -23.98 -8.94
N ALA A 52 12.81 -22.72 -9.33
CA ALA A 52 11.60 -21.98 -8.99
C ALA A 52 10.33 -22.57 -9.64
N ASP A 53 10.43 -23.01 -10.90
CA ASP A 53 9.32 -23.71 -11.56
C ASP A 53 8.99 -25.03 -10.86
N ILE A 54 10.02 -25.80 -10.51
CA ILE A 54 9.83 -27.07 -9.80
C ILE A 54 9.23 -26.88 -8.40
N ALA A 55 9.50 -25.79 -7.74
CA ALA A 55 8.84 -25.43 -6.48
C ALA A 55 7.31 -25.37 -6.62
N LEU A 56 6.79 -25.00 -7.79
CA LEU A 56 5.34 -24.95 -8.08
C LEU A 56 4.66 -26.32 -8.09
N ILE A 57 5.41 -27.41 -8.12
CA ILE A 57 4.88 -28.79 -8.07
C ILE A 57 5.38 -29.59 -6.88
N THR A 58 6.41 -29.12 -6.16
CA THR A 58 6.95 -29.80 -4.97
C THR A 58 6.38 -29.25 -3.68
N ASP A 59 6.13 -27.92 -3.59
CA ASP A 59 5.40 -27.34 -2.47
C ASP A 59 3.90 -27.65 -2.59
N SER A 60 3.30 -28.13 -1.50
CA SER A 60 1.92 -28.60 -1.48
C SER A 60 0.88 -27.51 -1.75
N ASN A 61 1.15 -26.27 -1.38
CA ASN A 61 0.24 -25.14 -1.59
C ASN A 61 0.34 -24.64 -3.03
N TYR A 62 1.54 -24.45 -3.54
CA TYR A 62 1.76 -24.08 -4.93
C TYR A 62 1.25 -25.13 -5.91
N LYS A 63 1.44 -26.41 -5.59
CA LYS A 63 0.94 -27.50 -6.43
C LYS A 63 -0.57 -27.45 -6.62
N LYS A 64 -1.33 -27.21 -5.55
CA LYS A 64 -2.80 -27.06 -5.62
C LYS A 64 -3.20 -25.91 -6.55
N ILE A 65 -2.50 -24.79 -6.48
CA ILE A 65 -2.75 -23.62 -7.33
C ILE A 65 -2.40 -23.93 -8.78
N SER A 66 -1.26 -24.59 -9.04
CA SER A 66 -0.83 -24.98 -10.38
C SER A 66 -1.80 -25.96 -11.05
N GLU A 67 -2.29 -26.94 -10.28
CA GLU A 67 -3.32 -27.89 -10.75
C GLU A 67 -4.67 -27.21 -11.02
N ASP A 68 -5.06 -26.22 -10.18
CA ASP A 68 -6.29 -25.45 -10.38
C ASP A 68 -6.19 -24.58 -11.64
N PHE A 69 -5.09 -23.88 -11.84
CA PHE A 69 -4.84 -23.06 -13.02
C PHE A 69 -4.74 -23.87 -14.31
N HIS A 70 -4.18 -25.09 -14.24
CA HIS A 70 -4.17 -26.02 -15.36
C HIS A 70 -5.59 -26.43 -15.79
N LYS A 71 -6.45 -26.73 -14.81
CA LYS A 71 -7.86 -27.11 -15.06
C LYS A 71 -8.73 -25.92 -15.48
N ASN A 72 -8.40 -24.72 -15.06
CA ASN A 72 -9.20 -23.49 -15.22
C ASN A 72 -8.36 -22.37 -15.87
N PRO A 73 -8.09 -22.43 -17.18
CA PRO A 73 -7.23 -21.45 -17.86
C PRO A 73 -7.67 -19.98 -17.75
N GLU A 74 -8.98 -19.74 -17.72
CA GLU A 74 -9.53 -18.39 -17.57
C GLU A 74 -9.19 -17.81 -16.19
N LYS A 75 -9.21 -18.64 -15.15
CA LYS A 75 -8.83 -18.25 -13.79
C LYS A 75 -7.35 -17.89 -13.72
N PHE A 76 -6.50 -18.64 -14.41
CA PHE A 76 -5.08 -18.30 -14.54
C PHE A 76 -4.90 -16.97 -15.26
N SER A 77 -5.58 -16.76 -16.37
CA SER A 77 -5.48 -15.51 -17.16
C SER A 77 -5.89 -14.29 -16.34
N ASP A 78 -6.98 -14.37 -15.57
CA ASP A 78 -7.41 -13.27 -14.68
C ASP A 78 -6.40 -13.04 -13.55
N ALA A 79 -5.95 -14.09 -12.87
CA ALA A 79 -4.98 -14.00 -11.79
C ALA A 79 -3.65 -13.41 -12.27
N PHE A 80 -3.17 -13.84 -13.45
CA PHE A 80 -1.95 -13.31 -14.06
C PHE A 80 -2.12 -11.84 -14.42
N ALA A 81 -3.22 -11.45 -15.07
CA ALA A 81 -3.49 -10.07 -15.45
C ALA A 81 -3.53 -9.14 -14.23
N ARG A 82 -4.18 -9.57 -13.13
CA ARG A 82 -4.23 -8.82 -11.86
C ARG A 82 -2.86 -8.69 -11.21
N ALA A 83 -2.07 -9.78 -11.18
CA ALA A 83 -0.72 -9.77 -10.62
C ALA A 83 0.21 -8.87 -11.44
N TRP A 84 0.13 -8.94 -12.77
CA TRP A 84 0.88 -8.12 -13.69
C TRP A 84 0.53 -6.63 -13.55
N PHE A 85 -0.77 -6.34 -13.47
CA PHE A 85 -1.26 -4.97 -13.23
C PHE A 85 -0.71 -4.42 -11.90
N LYS A 86 -0.79 -5.20 -10.81
CA LYS A 86 -0.23 -4.80 -9.51
C LYS A 86 1.28 -4.56 -9.60
N LEU A 87 2.03 -5.47 -10.25
CA LEU A 87 3.48 -5.34 -10.40
C LEU A 87 3.88 -4.03 -11.08
N LEU A 88 3.15 -3.61 -12.12
CA LEU A 88 3.46 -2.43 -12.91
C LEU A 88 2.96 -1.10 -12.31
N HIS A 89 1.97 -1.14 -11.41
CA HIS A 89 1.26 0.06 -10.98
C HIS A 89 1.32 0.34 -9.48
N ARG A 90 1.81 -0.62 -8.66
CA ARG A 90 1.80 -0.49 -7.18
C ARG A 90 2.51 0.76 -6.65
N ASP A 91 3.50 1.26 -7.37
CA ASP A 91 4.30 2.43 -7.03
C ASP A 91 3.87 3.72 -7.77
N MET A 92 2.77 3.67 -8.52
CA MET A 92 2.17 4.85 -9.15
C MET A 92 1.28 5.66 -8.19
N GLY A 93 0.94 5.12 -7.05
CA GLY A 93 0.05 5.73 -6.06
C GLY A 93 -1.43 5.49 -6.33
N PRO A 94 -2.31 6.29 -5.72
CA PRO A 94 -3.75 6.16 -5.87
C PRO A 94 -4.23 6.28 -7.33
N LYS A 95 -5.30 5.56 -7.66
CA LYS A 95 -5.87 5.51 -9.02
C LYS A 95 -6.17 6.90 -9.62
N VAL A 96 -6.48 7.90 -8.80
CA VAL A 96 -6.69 9.29 -9.24
C VAL A 96 -5.48 9.88 -9.98
N ARG A 97 -4.30 9.30 -9.82
CA ARG A 97 -3.06 9.71 -10.51
C ARG A 97 -2.88 9.02 -11.87
N TYR A 98 -3.69 8.03 -12.21
CA TYR A 98 -3.59 7.31 -13.48
C TYR A 98 -4.19 8.14 -14.61
N LEU A 99 -3.61 8.02 -15.80
CA LEU A 99 -4.02 8.77 -16.98
C LEU A 99 -4.44 7.82 -18.11
N GLY A 100 -5.37 8.29 -18.93
CA GLY A 100 -5.80 7.61 -20.14
C GLY A 100 -7.11 6.84 -20.00
N PRO A 101 -7.65 6.34 -21.13
CA PRO A 101 -8.97 5.72 -21.17
C PRO A 101 -9.01 4.30 -20.60
N GLU A 102 -7.86 3.65 -20.47
CA GLU A 102 -7.74 2.25 -20.03
C GLU A 102 -7.64 2.10 -18.51
N VAL A 103 -7.82 3.19 -17.74
CA VAL A 103 -7.78 3.13 -16.27
C VAL A 103 -8.89 2.21 -15.76
N PRO A 104 -8.57 1.12 -15.04
CA PRO A 104 -9.58 0.21 -14.51
C PRO A 104 -10.56 0.93 -13.58
N LYS A 105 -11.84 0.57 -13.64
CA LYS A 105 -12.87 1.15 -12.78
C LYS A 105 -12.78 0.63 -11.33
N GLU A 106 -12.31 -0.60 -11.16
CA GLU A 106 -12.15 -1.24 -9.86
C GLU A 106 -11.16 -0.46 -8.98
N ASN A 107 -11.47 -0.32 -7.71
CA ASN A 107 -10.54 0.17 -6.69
C ASN A 107 -9.95 -1.03 -5.97
N LEU A 108 -8.64 -1.17 -6.01
CA LEU A 108 -7.92 -2.23 -5.34
C LEU A 108 -7.28 -1.70 -4.06
N ILE A 109 -7.25 -2.51 -3.00
CA ILE A 109 -6.77 -2.09 -1.67
C ILE A 109 -5.36 -1.52 -1.72
N TRP A 110 -4.47 -2.10 -2.51
CA TRP A 110 -3.09 -1.64 -2.67
C TRP A 110 -2.95 -0.31 -3.44
N GLN A 111 -4.03 0.19 -4.04
CA GLN A 111 -4.08 1.52 -4.68
C GLN A 111 -4.40 2.64 -3.70
N ASP A 112 -4.52 2.32 -2.41
CA ASP A 112 -4.83 3.29 -1.34
C ASP A 112 -6.12 4.08 -1.63
N PRO A 113 -7.26 3.39 -1.86
CA PRO A 113 -8.50 4.05 -2.23
C PRO A 113 -8.98 4.97 -1.10
N ILE A 114 -9.43 6.16 -1.50
CA ILE A 114 -9.99 7.15 -0.59
C ILE A 114 -11.18 7.79 -1.31
N PRO A 115 -12.35 7.90 -0.66
CA PRO A 115 -13.46 8.66 -1.21
C PRO A 115 -13.09 10.12 -1.43
N GLN A 116 -13.69 10.74 -2.42
CA GLN A 116 -13.50 12.17 -2.65
C GLN A 116 -14.16 12.96 -1.52
N GLY A 117 -13.39 13.86 -0.90
CA GLY A 117 -13.89 14.77 0.13
C GLY A 117 -14.63 15.98 -0.46
N ASN A 118 -15.45 16.61 0.39
CA ASN A 118 -16.01 17.92 0.09
C ASN A 118 -14.88 18.96 0.08
N SER A 119 -14.87 19.86 -0.88
CA SER A 119 -13.92 20.99 -0.96
C SER A 119 -14.60 22.36 -0.90
N ASN A 120 -15.93 22.37 -0.73
CA ASN A 120 -16.74 23.59 -0.76
C ASN A 120 -17.30 23.88 0.64
N TYR A 121 -16.50 24.47 1.49
CA TYR A 121 -16.88 24.90 2.84
C TYR A 121 -16.08 26.17 3.24
N ASP A 122 -16.55 26.85 4.30
CA ASP A 122 -15.91 28.05 4.82
C ASP A 122 -14.73 27.68 5.73
N VAL A 123 -13.52 27.80 5.20
CA VAL A 123 -12.26 27.49 5.91
C VAL A 123 -12.07 28.36 7.15
N ASP A 124 -12.43 29.66 7.07
CA ASP A 124 -12.22 30.60 8.17
C ASP A 124 -13.20 30.32 9.33
N LEU A 125 -14.43 29.91 9.00
CA LEU A 125 -15.40 29.47 9.99
C LEU A 125 -14.85 28.28 10.78
N ILE A 126 -14.33 27.28 10.08
CA ILE A 126 -13.79 26.07 10.70
C ILE A 126 -12.54 26.35 11.52
N LYS A 127 -11.60 27.15 10.99
CA LYS A 127 -10.43 27.63 11.75
C LYS A 127 -10.87 28.33 13.05
N ASN A 128 -11.91 29.16 13.01
CA ASN A 128 -12.42 29.83 14.19
C ASN A 128 -13.06 28.88 15.21
N GLU A 129 -13.80 27.87 14.76
CA GLU A 129 -14.33 26.82 15.65
C GLU A 129 -13.19 26.06 16.34
N ILE A 130 -12.16 25.66 15.58
CA ILE A 130 -10.97 24.98 16.12
C ILE A 130 -10.22 25.89 17.14
N LYS A 131 -10.08 27.18 16.86
CA LYS A 131 -9.44 28.15 17.78
C LYS A 131 -10.17 28.28 19.14
N GLN A 132 -11.48 28.00 19.17
CA GLN A 132 -12.30 28.05 20.38
C GLN A 132 -12.28 26.73 21.20
N THR A 133 -11.64 25.70 20.69
CA THR A 133 -11.50 24.43 21.42
C THR A 133 -10.48 24.53 22.55
N SER A 134 -10.50 23.53 23.45
CA SER A 134 -9.50 23.38 24.51
C SER A 134 -8.17 22.82 24.06
N LEU A 135 -7.99 22.53 22.75
CA LEU A 135 -6.76 21.95 22.23
C LEU A 135 -5.59 22.91 22.32
N SER A 136 -4.47 22.40 22.83
CA SER A 136 -3.22 23.13 22.79
C SER A 136 -2.65 23.17 21.36
N ALA A 137 -1.78 24.12 21.06
CA ALA A 137 -1.07 24.15 19.78
C ALA A 137 -0.26 22.86 19.56
N GLN A 138 0.32 22.33 20.62
CA GLN A 138 1.06 21.06 20.58
C GLN A 138 0.16 19.89 20.17
N ASP A 139 -1.00 19.71 20.81
CA ASP A 139 -1.96 18.65 20.45
C ASP A 139 -2.32 18.68 18.97
N MET A 140 -2.61 19.88 18.45
CA MET A 140 -3.00 20.09 17.07
C MET A 140 -1.87 19.80 16.08
N ILE A 141 -0.67 20.28 16.35
CA ILE A 141 0.50 20.09 15.48
C ILE A 141 0.94 18.63 15.48
N GLU A 142 1.06 18.01 16.65
CA GLU A 142 1.48 16.60 16.77
C GLU A 142 0.50 15.66 16.04
N THR A 143 -0.80 15.87 16.20
CA THR A 143 -1.81 15.03 15.53
C THR A 143 -1.76 15.20 14.00
N ALA A 144 -1.67 16.44 13.52
CA ALA A 144 -1.57 16.70 12.09
C ALA A 144 -0.28 16.15 11.48
N TRP A 145 0.84 16.27 12.17
CA TRP A 145 2.12 15.72 11.77
C TRP A 145 2.06 14.19 11.72
N ALA A 146 1.57 13.54 12.77
CA ALA A 146 1.43 12.10 12.84
C ALA A 146 0.52 11.56 11.72
N SER A 147 -0.59 12.25 11.42
CA SER A 147 -1.47 11.92 10.31
C SER A 147 -0.77 12.01 8.95
N ALA A 148 0.15 12.95 8.77
CA ALA A 148 0.88 13.17 7.51
C ALA A 148 2.12 12.27 7.35
N SER A 149 2.71 11.81 8.44
CA SER A 149 4.04 11.18 8.48
C SER A 149 4.15 9.83 7.76
N THR A 150 3.02 9.17 7.49
CA THR A 150 2.98 7.89 6.77
C THR A 150 3.09 8.03 5.25
N PHE A 151 3.16 9.25 4.71
CA PHE A 151 3.30 9.44 3.27
C PHE A 151 4.65 8.91 2.77
N ARG A 152 4.59 8.10 1.71
CA ARG A 152 5.75 7.51 1.04
C ARG A 152 5.85 8.02 -0.38
N ILE A 153 7.00 8.61 -0.72
CA ILE A 153 7.24 9.07 -2.09
C ILE A 153 7.49 7.90 -3.06
N SER A 154 7.90 6.73 -2.55
CA SER A 154 8.21 5.56 -3.36
C SER A 154 6.98 4.97 -4.07
N ASP A 155 5.82 5.05 -3.44
CA ASP A 155 4.55 4.55 -3.98
C ASP A 155 3.40 5.56 -3.87
N MET A 156 3.67 6.78 -3.44
CA MET A 156 2.72 7.89 -3.30
C MET A 156 1.49 7.56 -2.45
N ARG A 157 1.64 6.65 -1.47
CA ARG A 157 0.58 6.19 -0.57
C ARG A 157 0.73 6.77 0.83
N GLY A 158 -0.31 6.70 1.62
CA GLY A 158 -0.34 7.22 2.98
C GLY A 158 -0.54 8.73 3.05
N GLY A 159 -0.15 9.30 4.19
CA GLY A 159 -0.28 10.72 4.48
C GLY A 159 -1.63 11.12 5.05
N ALA A 160 -1.86 12.42 5.15
CA ALA A 160 -3.03 12.99 5.82
C ALA A 160 -4.36 12.67 5.12
N ASN A 161 -4.35 12.43 3.79
CA ASN A 161 -5.56 12.05 3.06
C ASN A 161 -6.05 10.67 3.53
N GLY A 162 -7.33 10.56 3.84
CA GLY A 162 -7.94 9.35 4.40
C GLY A 162 -8.11 9.36 5.92
N ALA A 163 -7.48 10.28 6.64
CA ALA A 163 -7.49 10.34 8.12
C ALA A 163 -7.23 8.97 8.79
N ARG A 164 -6.34 8.16 8.21
CA ARG A 164 -6.08 6.80 8.68
C ARG A 164 -5.48 6.71 10.07
N ILE A 165 -5.02 7.84 10.61
CA ILE A 165 -4.55 7.94 12.00
C ILE A 165 -5.63 7.51 13.02
N ARG A 166 -6.93 7.62 12.67
CA ARG A 166 -8.05 7.16 13.51
C ARG A 166 -8.38 5.66 13.36
N LEU A 167 -7.75 4.99 12.40
CA LEU A 167 -8.01 3.60 12.03
C LEU A 167 -6.85 2.69 12.41
N GLU A 168 -7.12 1.38 12.44
CA GLU A 168 -6.07 0.38 12.58
C GLU A 168 -5.17 0.35 11.32
N PRO A 169 -3.83 0.18 11.49
CA PRO A 169 -3.12 -0.01 12.76
C PRO A 169 -2.70 1.31 13.43
N GLN A 170 -2.79 2.45 12.73
CA GLN A 170 -2.15 3.72 13.11
C GLN A 170 -2.67 4.30 14.44
N LYS A 171 -3.97 4.12 14.73
CA LYS A 171 -4.56 4.66 15.97
C LYS A 171 -3.93 4.11 17.25
N ASN A 172 -3.33 2.92 17.18
CA ASN A 172 -2.72 2.25 18.32
C ASN A 172 -1.20 2.37 18.36
N TRP A 173 -0.56 3.00 17.37
CA TRP A 173 0.88 3.19 17.38
C TRP A 173 1.32 4.06 18.54
N GLU A 174 2.32 3.61 19.29
CA GLU A 174 2.87 4.35 20.44
C GLU A 174 3.31 5.77 20.05
N ALA A 175 3.91 5.93 18.85
CA ALA A 175 4.32 7.21 18.29
C ALA A 175 3.17 8.21 18.13
N ASN A 176 1.94 7.73 17.94
CA ASN A 176 0.75 8.56 17.76
C ASN A 176 0.08 8.93 19.09
N LYS A 177 0.64 8.46 20.23
CA LYS A 177 0.13 8.76 21.58
C LYS A 177 -1.38 8.48 21.68
N PRO A 178 -1.84 7.20 21.70
CA PRO A 178 -3.25 6.82 21.53
C PRO A 178 -4.23 7.56 22.43
N GLU A 179 -3.91 7.79 23.70
CA GLU A 179 -4.80 8.50 24.63
C GLU A 179 -4.94 9.99 24.25
N GLN A 180 -3.84 10.66 23.87
CA GLN A 180 -3.88 12.04 23.38
C GLN A 180 -4.63 12.11 22.05
N LEU A 181 -4.35 11.19 21.14
CA LEU A 181 -5.02 11.12 19.84
C LEU A 181 -6.53 10.97 20.00
N ALA A 182 -6.99 10.03 20.84
CA ALA A 182 -8.41 9.82 21.10
C ALA A 182 -9.08 11.12 21.60
N ARG A 183 -8.47 11.80 22.59
CA ARG A 183 -8.98 13.10 23.10
C ARG A 183 -9.04 14.17 22.03
N VAL A 184 -8.05 14.25 21.14
CA VAL A 184 -8.03 15.23 20.04
C VAL A 184 -9.13 14.92 19.02
N LEU A 185 -9.29 13.66 18.64
CA LEU A 185 -10.33 13.23 17.71
C LEU A 185 -11.74 13.46 18.26
N ASP A 186 -12.00 13.18 19.53
CA ASP A 186 -13.28 13.45 20.20
C ASP A 186 -13.69 14.93 20.10
N ILE A 187 -12.73 15.85 20.01
CA ILE A 187 -12.99 17.28 19.85
C ILE A 187 -13.13 17.68 18.37
N LEU A 188 -12.38 17.07 17.46
CA LEU A 188 -12.39 17.44 16.04
C LEU A 188 -13.53 16.78 15.24
N GLU A 189 -13.95 15.56 15.59
CA GLU A 189 -15.03 14.85 14.89
C GLU A 189 -16.36 15.58 14.88
N PRO A 190 -16.83 16.21 16.00
CA PRO A 190 -18.04 17.04 15.99
C PRO A 190 -17.95 18.24 15.06
N ILE A 191 -16.76 18.88 14.95
CA ILE A 191 -16.52 20.02 14.05
C ILE A 191 -16.59 19.54 12.59
N SER A 192 -15.93 18.44 12.27
CA SER A 192 -15.98 17.78 10.97
C SER A 192 -17.42 17.49 10.54
N SER A 193 -18.16 16.78 11.38
CA SER A 193 -19.54 16.35 11.09
C SER A 193 -20.51 17.53 10.95
N LYS A 194 -20.38 18.56 11.78
CA LYS A 194 -21.24 19.74 11.76
C LYS A 194 -21.10 20.53 10.47
N ASN A 195 -19.90 20.62 9.94
CA ASN A 195 -19.55 21.49 8.81
C ASN A 195 -19.45 20.75 7.47
N ASP A 196 -19.81 19.46 7.43
CA ASP A 196 -19.70 18.61 6.22
C ASP A 196 -18.31 18.64 5.59
N ILE A 197 -17.27 18.64 6.44
CA ILE A 197 -15.86 18.57 6.07
C ILE A 197 -15.31 17.20 6.48
N SER A 198 -14.35 16.66 5.70
CA SER A 198 -13.67 15.44 6.13
C SER A 198 -12.87 15.63 7.42
N LEU A 199 -12.74 14.56 8.20
CA LEU A 199 -11.87 14.60 9.38
C LEU A 199 -10.40 14.77 8.96
N ALA A 200 -10.01 14.26 7.79
CA ALA A 200 -8.69 14.49 7.21
C ALA A 200 -8.37 15.99 7.04
N ASP A 201 -9.31 16.74 6.45
CA ASP A 201 -9.15 18.18 6.30
C ASP A 201 -9.21 18.92 7.65
N THR A 202 -10.08 18.47 8.57
CA THR A 202 -10.20 19.04 9.91
C THR A 202 -8.89 18.88 10.72
N ILE A 203 -8.24 17.72 10.64
CA ILE A 203 -6.94 17.47 11.30
C ILE A 203 -5.85 18.38 10.73
N VAL A 204 -5.79 18.52 9.39
CA VAL A 204 -4.81 19.41 8.75
C VAL A 204 -5.07 20.87 9.14
N LEU A 205 -6.33 21.32 9.15
CA LEU A 205 -6.68 22.66 9.60
C LEU A 205 -6.34 22.90 11.08
N ALA A 206 -6.52 21.89 11.93
CA ALA A 206 -6.09 21.98 13.33
C ALA A 206 -4.57 22.19 13.43
N GLY A 207 -3.77 21.45 12.65
CA GLY A 207 -2.33 21.67 12.55
C GLY A 207 -1.97 23.09 12.12
N ASN A 208 -2.65 23.61 11.09
CA ASN A 208 -2.47 24.98 10.62
C ASN A 208 -2.79 25.99 11.74
N VAL A 209 -3.94 25.84 12.42
CA VAL A 209 -4.33 26.69 13.54
C VAL A 209 -3.29 26.64 14.67
N GLY A 210 -2.75 25.45 14.96
CA GLY A 210 -1.68 25.30 15.95
C GLY A 210 -0.43 26.10 15.57
N LEU A 211 0.01 26.01 14.31
CA LEU A 211 1.14 26.78 13.80
C LEU A 211 0.87 28.27 13.79
N GLU A 212 -0.31 28.70 13.34
CA GLU A 212 -0.72 30.14 13.33
C GLU A 212 -0.73 30.73 14.73
N LYS A 213 -1.18 29.97 15.75
CA LYS A 213 -1.14 30.42 17.16
C LYS A 213 0.27 30.69 17.68
N ILE A 214 1.27 29.98 17.19
CA ILE A 214 2.67 30.10 17.68
C ILE A 214 3.43 31.14 16.87
N THR A 215 3.24 31.15 15.53
CA THR A 215 4.07 31.93 14.61
C THR A 215 3.47 33.29 14.27
N ASN A 216 2.17 33.47 14.44
CA ASN A 216 1.38 34.62 13.93
C ASN A 216 1.46 34.77 12.40
N LEU A 217 1.73 33.67 11.66
CA LEU A 217 1.74 33.63 10.21
C LEU A 217 0.51 32.86 9.70
N ASP A 218 -0.03 33.31 8.57
CA ASP A 218 -1.09 32.55 7.90
C ASP A 218 -0.50 31.33 7.21
N VAL A 219 -1.11 30.13 7.44
CA VAL A 219 -0.66 28.86 6.87
C VAL A 219 -1.58 28.48 5.72
N PRO A 220 -1.05 28.32 4.49
CA PRO A 220 -1.87 27.97 3.35
C PRO A 220 -2.52 26.58 3.49
N PHE A 221 -3.74 26.46 2.97
CA PHE A 221 -4.53 25.23 3.04
C PHE A 221 -5.16 24.91 1.68
N SER A 222 -5.18 23.64 1.33
CA SER A 222 -5.88 23.11 0.16
C SER A 222 -6.91 22.09 0.60
N PRO A 223 -8.22 22.33 0.38
CA PRO A 223 -9.30 21.43 0.79
C PRO A 223 -9.46 20.23 -0.15
N GLY A 224 -10.28 19.25 0.27
CA GLY A 224 -10.76 18.15 -0.59
C GLY A 224 -10.20 16.79 -0.25
N ARG A 225 -9.54 16.62 0.91
CA ARG A 225 -9.21 15.28 1.41
C ARG A 225 -10.49 14.55 1.77
N GLY A 226 -10.51 13.24 1.56
CA GLY A 226 -11.58 12.36 2.00
C GLY A 226 -11.17 11.53 3.21
N ASP A 227 -12.14 10.84 3.80
CA ASP A 227 -11.93 9.93 4.93
C ASP A 227 -12.04 8.49 4.45
N ALA A 228 -10.98 7.71 4.62
CA ALA A 228 -10.99 6.29 4.32
C ALA A 228 -11.79 5.50 5.37
N SER A 229 -12.37 4.40 4.96
CA SER A 229 -12.90 3.40 5.87
C SER A 229 -11.81 2.39 6.31
N GLN A 230 -12.12 1.54 7.29
CA GLN A 230 -11.20 0.49 7.71
C GLN A 230 -10.96 -0.52 6.57
N GLU A 231 -11.98 -0.82 5.78
CA GLU A 231 -11.91 -1.73 4.63
C GLU A 231 -11.05 -1.15 3.49
N GLU A 232 -10.91 0.16 3.42
CA GLU A 232 -10.04 0.88 2.46
C GLU A 232 -8.61 1.05 2.98
N THR A 233 -8.29 0.49 4.14
CA THR A 233 -6.95 0.54 4.74
C THR A 233 -6.23 -0.78 4.57
N ASP A 234 -5.13 -0.76 3.82
CA ASP A 234 -4.24 -1.90 3.61
C ASP A 234 -3.34 -2.10 4.84
N ILE A 235 -3.89 -2.79 5.87
CA ILE A 235 -3.25 -2.96 7.18
C ILE A 235 -1.85 -3.53 7.04
N GLU A 236 -1.66 -4.60 6.25
CA GLU A 236 -0.36 -5.26 6.06
C GLU A 236 0.71 -4.31 5.50
N SER A 237 0.31 -3.40 4.60
CA SER A 237 1.22 -2.42 4.02
C SER A 237 1.53 -1.26 4.96
N PHE A 238 0.63 -0.92 5.88
CA PHE A 238 0.83 0.19 6.83
C PHE A 238 1.45 -0.25 8.15
N GLU A 239 1.18 -1.45 8.64
CA GLU A 239 1.70 -1.96 9.91
C GLU A 239 3.23 -1.90 9.99
N VAL A 240 3.92 -2.19 8.89
CA VAL A 240 5.39 -2.14 8.81
C VAL A 240 5.97 -0.71 8.88
N LEU A 241 5.13 0.31 8.83
CA LEU A 241 5.54 1.71 8.93
C LEU A 241 5.51 2.24 10.36
N GLU A 242 5.13 1.43 11.35
CA GLU A 242 5.11 1.86 12.75
C GLU A 242 6.48 2.39 13.17
N PRO A 243 6.59 3.66 13.61
CA PRO A 243 7.85 4.22 14.06
C PRO A 243 8.31 3.57 15.36
N ASN A 244 9.54 3.07 15.39
CA ASN A 244 10.15 2.58 16.61
C ASN A 244 10.82 3.72 17.38
N ALA A 245 10.76 3.67 18.71
CA ALA A 245 11.48 4.59 19.57
C ALA A 245 12.98 4.29 19.49
N ASP A 246 13.71 5.03 18.66
CA ASP A 246 15.16 4.87 18.47
C ASP A 246 15.97 6.01 19.11
N GLY A 247 15.29 6.99 19.68
CA GLY A 247 15.91 8.14 20.35
C GLY A 247 16.67 9.10 19.41
N PHE A 248 16.58 8.88 18.11
CA PHE A 248 17.33 9.68 17.13
C PHE A 248 16.45 10.26 16.01
N ARG A 249 15.77 9.41 15.22
CA ARG A 249 15.01 9.86 14.03
C ARG A 249 13.50 9.84 14.22
N ASN A 250 13.02 8.97 15.10
CA ASN A 250 11.59 8.81 15.33
C ASN A 250 11.16 9.56 16.60
N PHE A 251 10.51 8.91 17.54
CA PHE A 251 10.10 9.54 18.80
C PHE A 251 10.96 9.03 19.95
N GLN A 252 10.99 9.82 21.04
CA GLN A 252 11.69 9.44 22.26
C GLN A 252 10.71 8.85 23.28
N LYS A 253 11.09 7.74 23.92
CA LYS A 253 10.47 7.32 25.18
C LYS A 253 11.05 8.14 26.30
N GLY A 254 10.21 8.47 27.32
CA GLY A 254 10.49 9.42 28.38
C GLY A 254 11.77 9.22 29.23
N GLU A 255 12.54 8.16 28.98
CA GLU A 255 13.82 7.88 29.63
C GLU A 255 15.03 8.52 28.91
N TYR A 256 14.83 9.04 27.70
CA TYR A 256 15.90 9.67 26.94
C TYR A 256 15.75 11.18 27.02
N THR A 257 16.55 11.82 27.86
CA THR A 257 16.74 13.27 27.81
C THR A 257 17.81 13.57 26.78
N VAL A 258 17.43 14.28 25.70
CA VAL A 258 18.43 14.95 24.87
C VAL A 258 18.98 16.09 25.72
N SER A 259 20.21 15.93 26.18
CA SER A 259 20.96 17.08 26.68
C SER A 259 21.22 17.99 25.50
N PRO A 260 20.93 19.31 25.58
CA PRO A 260 21.24 20.24 24.54
C PRO A 260 22.74 20.29 24.22
#